data_fa2407fb662ccd7fc0bd7d710abaa169
#
_entry.id   fa2407fb662ccd7fc0bd7d710abaa169
#
_cell.length_a   1.000
_cell.length_b   1.000
_cell.length_c   1.000
_cell.angle_alpha   90.00
_cell.angle_beta   90.00
_cell.angle_gamma   90.00
#
_symmetry.space_group_name_H-M   'P 1'
#
loop_
_entity.id
_entity.type
_entity.pdbx_description
1 polymer ?
#
loop_
_entity_poly.entity_id
_entity_poly.type
_entity_poly.pdbx_seq_one_letter_code
_entity_poly.pdbx_strand_id
1 'polypeptide(L)'
;MKATSRDMMNLLARSVLSLYSWDENPDDTSIPNVLRQSLSLIARVPLISVYGYQAHRHYHHGDNLHIINPDVNLSTAENILRLLRPDSSYTELEAKILDLALVLHAEHGGGNNSTFT
;
A
#
# COMPACT_ATOMS: atom_id res chain seq x y z
N MET A 1 1.05 3.00 -16.37
CA MET A 1 1.88 3.69 -15.35
C MET A 1 2.77 4.84 -15.88
N LYS A 2 2.58 5.29 -17.11
CA LYS A 2 3.35 6.44 -17.65
C LYS A 2 3.05 7.80 -17.00
N ALA A 3 2.05 7.89 -16.14
CA ALA A 3 1.62 9.13 -15.49
C ALA A 3 1.78 9.03 -13.96
N THR A 4 2.99 8.75 -13.49
CA THR A 4 3.28 8.85 -12.07
C THR A 4 3.27 10.31 -11.64
N SER A 5 2.48 10.62 -10.61
CA SER A 5 2.53 11.93 -9.97
C SER A 5 3.85 12.10 -9.21
N ARG A 6 4.34 13.32 -9.11
CA ARG A 6 5.45 13.66 -8.17
C ARG A 6 4.96 13.62 -6.71
N ASP A 7 3.66 13.71 -6.51
CA ASP A 7 3.01 13.58 -5.20
C ASP A 7 2.59 12.13 -4.97
N MET A 8 3.20 11.47 -3.99
CA MET A 8 2.95 10.08 -3.65
C MET A 8 1.53 9.84 -3.13
N MET A 9 0.96 10.79 -2.39
CA MET A 9 -0.42 10.66 -1.91
C MET A 9 -1.43 10.73 -3.05
N ASN A 10 -1.20 11.60 -4.02
CA ASN A 10 -2.01 11.66 -5.23
C ASN A 10 -1.91 10.35 -6.05
N LEU A 11 -0.71 9.80 -6.19
CA LEU A 11 -0.50 8.51 -6.85
C LEU A 11 -1.25 7.39 -6.14
N LEU A 12 -1.16 7.32 -4.82
CA LEU A 12 -1.84 6.32 -4.01
C LEU A 12 -3.36 6.44 -4.14
N ALA A 13 -3.91 7.64 -3.99
CA ALA A 13 -5.34 7.91 -4.11
C ALA A 13 -5.90 7.47 -5.48
N ARG A 14 -5.24 7.84 -6.57
CA ARG A 14 -5.65 7.44 -7.93
C ARG A 14 -5.55 5.94 -8.15
N SER A 15 -4.53 5.30 -7.57
CA SER A 15 -4.36 3.85 -7.66
C SER A 15 -5.47 3.11 -6.91
N VAL A 16 -5.83 3.59 -5.72
CA VAL A 16 -6.96 3.02 -4.96
C VAL A 16 -8.28 3.21 -5.70
N LEU A 17 -8.54 4.40 -6.25
CA LEU A 17 -9.74 4.65 -7.05
C LEU A 17 -9.84 3.74 -8.28
N SER A 18 -8.72 3.38 -8.89
CA SER A 18 -8.71 2.47 -10.04
C SER A 18 -9.16 1.05 -9.68
N LEU A 19 -9.11 0.66 -8.40
CA LEU A 19 -9.58 -0.66 -7.94
C LEU A 19 -11.09 -0.84 -8.11
N TYR A 20 -11.85 0.26 -8.19
CA TYR A 20 -13.30 0.23 -8.46
C TYR A 20 -13.62 -0.59 -9.72
N SER A 21 -12.85 -0.40 -10.78
CA SER A 21 -13.06 -1.10 -12.06
C SER A 21 -12.72 -2.60 -12.02
N TRP A 22 -12.06 -3.05 -10.97
CA TRP A 22 -11.63 -4.44 -10.78
C TRP A 22 -12.43 -5.18 -9.72
N ASP A 23 -13.37 -4.49 -9.07
CA ASP A 23 -14.25 -5.09 -8.07
C ASP A 23 -15.51 -5.63 -8.75
N GLU A 24 -15.93 -6.85 -8.39
CA GLU A 24 -17.13 -7.48 -8.94
C GLU A 24 -18.43 -6.78 -8.47
N ASN A 25 -18.42 -6.22 -7.26
CA ASN A 25 -19.56 -5.56 -6.64
C ASN A 25 -19.15 -4.25 -5.94
N PRO A 26 -18.66 -3.24 -6.69
CA PRO A 26 -18.05 -2.06 -6.09
C PRO A 26 -19.04 -1.20 -5.29
N ASP A 27 -20.31 -1.18 -5.69
CA ASP A 27 -21.35 -0.32 -5.09
C ASP A 27 -22.22 -1.04 -4.04
N ASP A 28 -21.97 -2.32 -3.78
CA ASP A 28 -22.69 -3.07 -2.76
C ASP A 28 -22.18 -2.71 -1.36
N THR A 29 -23.01 -2.04 -0.58
CA THR A 29 -22.73 -1.59 0.79
C THR A 29 -23.16 -2.56 1.88
N SER A 30 -23.52 -3.79 1.53
CA SER A 30 -23.80 -4.85 2.52
C SER A 30 -22.59 -5.12 3.41
N ILE A 31 -22.83 -5.49 4.67
CA ILE A 31 -21.74 -5.75 5.63
C ILE A 31 -20.77 -6.83 5.12
N PRO A 32 -21.20 -7.97 4.57
CA PRO A 32 -20.26 -8.97 4.04
C PRO A 32 -19.38 -8.41 2.92
N ASN A 33 -19.94 -7.62 2.00
CA ASN A 33 -19.19 -7.06 0.88
C ASN A 33 -18.21 -5.97 1.35
N VAL A 34 -18.62 -5.10 2.26
CA VAL A 34 -17.74 -4.07 2.84
C VAL A 34 -16.58 -4.71 3.58
N LEU A 35 -16.82 -5.78 4.33
CA LEU A 35 -15.75 -6.55 5.00
C LEU A 35 -14.76 -7.14 3.98
N ARG A 36 -15.27 -7.76 2.91
CA ARG A 36 -14.45 -8.29 1.81
C ARG A 36 -13.59 -7.20 1.18
N GLN A 37 -14.17 -6.05 0.86
CA GLN A 37 -13.45 -4.92 0.29
C GLN A 37 -12.38 -4.38 1.25
N SER A 38 -12.69 -4.29 2.54
CA SER A 38 -11.73 -3.82 3.56
C SER A 38 -10.53 -4.75 3.67
N LEU A 39 -10.73 -6.05 3.71
CA LEU A 39 -9.65 -7.04 3.73
C LEU A 39 -8.81 -6.97 2.45
N SER A 40 -9.45 -6.78 1.31
CA SER A 40 -8.76 -6.59 0.03
C SER A 40 -7.89 -5.33 0.03
N LEU A 41 -8.35 -4.22 0.61
CA LEU A 41 -7.58 -2.99 0.74
C LEU A 41 -6.39 -3.15 1.69
N ILE A 42 -6.57 -3.80 2.83
CA ILE A 42 -5.47 -4.10 3.78
C ILE A 42 -4.34 -4.87 3.08
N ALA A 43 -4.68 -5.82 2.21
CA ALA A 43 -3.69 -6.59 1.45
C ALA A 43 -3.03 -5.78 0.31
N ARG A 44 -3.77 -4.90 -0.36
CA ARG A 44 -3.32 -4.24 -1.60
C ARG A 44 -2.66 -2.89 -1.38
N VAL A 45 -3.09 -2.10 -0.39
CA VAL A 45 -2.56 -0.75 -0.17
C VAL A 45 -1.05 -0.72 0.08
N PRO A 46 -0.47 -1.61 0.89
CA PRO A 46 0.99 -1.68 1.04
C PRO A 46 1.71 -1.94 -0.27
N LEU A 47 1.21 -2.85 -1.10
CA LEU A 47 1.79 -3.17 -2.42
C LEU A 47 1.69 -1.99 -3.39
N ILE A 48 0.52 -1.33 -3.44
CA ILE A 48 0.31 -0.13 -4.25
C ILE A 48 1.28 0.97 -3.84
N SER A 49 1.49 1.15 -2.54
CA SER A 49 2.41 2.17 -2.00
C SER A 49 3.86 1.90 -2.43
N VAL A 50 4.32 0.67 -2.27
CA VAL A 50 5.70 0.31 -2.62
C VAL A 50 5.91 0.33 -4.14
N TYR A 51 5.01 -0.25 -4.91
CA TYR A 51 5.13 -0.25 -6.37
C TYR A 51 5.00 1.16 -6.97
N GLY A 52 4.14 1.98 -6.39
CA GLY A 52 4.03 3.40 -6.75
C GLY A 52 5.32 4.15 -6.49
N TYR A 53 5.97 3.92 -5.36
CA TYR A 53 7.26 4.50 -5.02
C TYR A 53 8.37 4.04 -5.98
N GLN A 54 8.43 2.74 -6.29
CA GLN A 54 9.41 2.21 -7.26
C GLN A 54 9.20 2.82 -8.66
N ALA A 55 7.95 2.93 -9.09
CA ALA A 55 7.62 3.60 -10.36
C ALA A 55 8.01 5.09 -10.34
N HIS A 56 7.74 5.79 -9.24
CA HIS A 56 8.15 7.18 -9.05
C HIS A 56 9.68 7.34 -9.16
N ARG A 57 10.43 6.51 -8.47
CA ARG A 57 11.90 6.51 -8.55
C ARG A 57 12.40 6.26 -9.98
N HIS A 58 11.82 5.29 -10.65
CA HIS A 58 12.19 4.97 -12.03
C HIS A 58 11.95 6.15 -12.98
N TYR A 59 10.75 6.74 -12.96
CA TYR A 59 10.37 7.79 -13.91
C TYR A 59 10.92 9.18 -13.57
N HIS A 60 11.15 9.50 -12.32
CA HIS A 60 11.57 10.84 -11.90
C HIS A 60 13.03 10.91 -11.47
N HIS A 61 13.66 9.82 -11.10
CA HIS A 61 15.05 9.76 -10.66
C HIS A 61 15.95 8.92 -11.54
N GLY A 62 15.40 8.20 -12.52
CA GLY A 62 16.17 7.38 -13.45
C GLY A 62 16.70 6.06 -12.87
N ASP A 63 16.19 5.65 -11.71
CA ASP A 63 16.58 4.38 -11.11
C ASP A 63 16.02 3.19 -11.89
N ASN A 64 16.60 2.04 -11.72
CA ASN A 64 16.06 0.81 -12.29
C ASN A 64 14.69 0.49 -11.68
N LEU A 65 13.77 0.05 -12.53
CA LEU A 65 12.44 -0.37 -12.07
C LEU A 65 12.55 -1.70 -11.33
N HIS A 66 12.33 -1.66 -10.01
CA HIS A 66 12.38 -2.83 -9.14
C HIS A 66 10.96 -3.20 -8.70
N ILE A 67 10.40 -4.21 -9.35
CA ILE A 67 9.08 -4.76 -9.00
C ILE A 67 9.20 -6.27 -8.88
N ILE A 68 8.98 -6.78 -7.68
CA ILE A 68 8.97 -8.21 -7.36
C ILE A 68 7.66 -8.58 -6.66
N ASN A 69 7.32 -9.86 -6.68
CA ASN A 69 6.12 -10.34 -6.00
C ASN A 69 6.31 -10.38 -4.49
N PRO A 70 5.25 -10.10 -3.69
CA PRO A 70 5.28 -10.31 -2.26
C PRO A 70 5.41 -11.80 -1.92
N ASP A 71 5.95 -12.10 -0.74
CA ASP A 71 6.02 -13.44 -0.20
C ASP A 71 4.85 -13.64 0.78
N VAL A 72 4.05 -14.68 0.54
CA VAL A 72 2.86 -14.98 1.34
C VAL A 72 3.20 -15.44 2.76
N ASN A 73 4.43 -15.87 3.01
CA ASN A 73 4.89 -16.33 4.32
C ASN A 73 5.42 -15.19 5.20
N LEU A 74 5.57 -13.99 4.65
CA LEU A 74 6.07 -12.82 5.37
C LEU A 74 4.94 -11.92 5.85
N SER A 75 5.17 -11.20 6.94
CA SER A 75 4.25 -10.17 7.43
C SER A 75 4.18 -8.96 6.47
N THR A 76 3.20 -8.08 6.69
CA THR A 76 3.08 -6.85 5.92
C THR A 76 4.33 -5.97 6.03
N ALA A 77 4.88 -5.80 7.23
CA ALA A 77 6.09 -5.01 7.46
C ALA A 77 7.31 -5.62 6.75
N GLU A 78 7.50 -6.92 6.87
CA GLU A 78 8.58 -7.65 6.20
C GLU A 78 8.48 -7.54 4.67
N ASN A 79 7.28 -7.71 4.12
CA ASN A 79 7.05 -7.53 2.69
C ASN A 79 7.33 -6.10 2.23
N ILE A 80 6.89 -5.07 2.96
CA ILE A 80 7.18 -3.67 2.62
C ILE A 80 8.70 -3.46 2.52
N LEU A 81 9.47 -3.87 3.51
CA LEU A 81 10.93 -3.71 3.52
C LEU A 81 11.60 -4.49 2.39
N ARG A 82 11.19 -5.73 2.18
CA ARG A 82 11.72 -6.60 1.13
C ARG A 82 11.47 -6.03 -0.27
N LEU A 83 10.27 -5.52 -0.52
CA LEU A 83 9.89 -4.98 -1.82
C LEU A 83 10.46 -3.58 -2.08
N LEU A 84 10.71 -2.82 -1.00
CA LEU A 84 11.22 -1.45 -1.08
C LEU A 84 12.71 -1.42 -1.43
N ARG A 85 13.49 -2.36 -0.90
CA ARG A 85 14.95 -2.38 -1.04
C ARG A 85 15.39 -3.20 -2.27
N PRO A 86 16.33 -2.68 -3.08
CA PRO A 86 16.79 -3.39 -4.29
C PRO A 86 17.42 -4.76 -4.01
N ASP A 87 18.09 -4.91 -2.86
CA ASP A 87 18.70 -6.15 -2.41
C ASP A 87 17.74 -7.07 -1.63
N SER A 88 16.50 -6.65 -1.44
CA SER A 88 15.47 -7.37 -0.67
C SER A 88 15.91 -7.70 0.77
N SER A 89 16.90 -7.00 1.31
CA SER A 89 17.45 -7.26 2.65
C SER A 89 16.78 -6.38 3.71
N TYR A 90 16.55 -6.96 4.88
CA TYR A 90 16.09 -6.26 6.07
C TYR A 90 16.48 -7.06 7.32
N THR A 91 16.56 -6.40 8.45
CA THR A 91 16.78 -7.07 9.73
C THR A 91 15.45 -7.32 10.45
N GLU A 92 15.43 -8.30 11.34
CA GLU A 92 14.26 -8.57 12.18
C GLU A 92 13.86 -7.35 13.01
N LEU A 93 14.84 -6.58 13.51
CA LEU A 93 14.60 -5.36 14.26
C LEU A 93 13.92 -4.29 13.41
N GLU A 94 14.35 -4.08 12.16
CA GLU A 94 13.73 -3.14 11.25
C GLU A 94 12.28 -3.53 10.94
N ALA A 95 12.02 -4.81 10.69
CA ALA A 95 10.66 -5.31 10.47
C ALA A 95 9.76 -5.07 11.69
N LYS A 96 10.27 -5.33 12.89
CA LYS A 96 9.54 -5.08 14.14
C LYS A 96 9.25 -3.60 14.39
N ILE A 97 10.20 -2.71 14.11
CA ILE A 97 10.01 -1.26 14.25
C ILE A 97 8.94 -0.78 13.25
N LEU A 98 9.00 -1.22 12.00
CA LEU A 98 7.99 -0.85 11.00
C LEU A 98 6.61 -1.38 11.36
N ASP A 99 6.51 -2.61 11.84
CA ASP A 99 5.25 -3.22 12.28
C ASP A 99 4.62 -2.43 13.42
N LEU A 100 5.40 -2.05 14.44
CA LEU A 100 4.94 -1.20 15.54
C LEU A 100 4.49 0.18 15.05
N ALA A 101 5.21 0.78 14.10
CA ALA A 101 4.82 2.06 13.51
C ALA A 101 3.48 1.96 12.78
N LEU A 102 3.25 0.89 12.02
CA LEU A 102 1.96 0.64 11.34
C LEU A 102 0.82 0.47 12.34
N VAL A 103 1.05 -0.26 13.44
CA VAL A 103 0.04 -0.43 14.51
C VAL A 103 -0.30 0.92 15.14
N LEU A 104 0.69 1.75 15.46
CA LEU A 104 0.48 3.07 16.08
C LEU A 104 -0.30 4.04 15.17
N HIS A 105 -0.18 3.90 13.85
CA HIS A 105 -0.86 4.74 12.85
C HIS A 105 -2.18 4.16 12.36
N ALA A 106 -2.58 2.96 12.81
CA ALA A 106 -3.76 2.29 12.31
C ALA A 106 -5.07 2.96 12.74
N GLU A 107 -5.06 3.73 13.83
CA GLU A 107 -6.26 4.31 14.42
C GLU A 107 -5.94 5.62 15.16
N HIS A 108 -6.88 6.56 15.13
CA HIS A 108 -6.79 7.88 15.76
C HIS A 108 -7.89 8.16 16.80
N GLY A 109 -8.61 7.14 17.26
CA GLY A 109 -9.72 7.34 18.18
C GLY A 109 -10.87 8.15 17.57
N GLY A 110 -11.11 8.04 16.27
CA GLY A 110 -12.14 8.79 15.56
C GLY A 110 -11.79 10.24 15.22
N GLY A 111 -10.58 10.70 15.55
CA GLY A 111 -10.14 12.08 15.32
C GLY A 111 -9.64 12.40 13.90
N ASN A 112 -9.72 11.48 12.97
CA ASN A 112 -9.30 11.69 11.59
C ASN A 112 -10.32 12.56 10.85
N ASN A 113 -9.85 13.63 10.21
CA ASN A 113 -10.70 14.54 9.42
C ASN A 113 -11.52 13.82 8.35
N SER A 114 -10.97 12.78 7.72
CA SER A 114 -11.69 11.99 6.73
C SER A 114 -12.88 11.21 7.31
N THR A 115 -12.85 10.88 8.59
CA THR A 115 -13.95 10.20 9.29
C THR A 115 -15.09 11.14 9.57
N PHE A 116 -14.81 12.43 9.78
CA PHE A 116 -15.82 13.46 10.05
C PHE A 116 -16.42 14.08 8.78
N THR A 117 -15.77 13.96 7.65
CA THR A 117 -16.21 14.52 6.38
C THR A 117 -17.08 13.54 5.62
#